data_9553f2cf3fd000a67eb781f101612eb0
#
_entry.id   9553f2cf3fd000a67eb781f101612eb0
#
_cell.length_a   1.000
_cell.length_b   1.000
_cell.length_c   1.000
_cell.angle_alpha   90.00
_cell.angle_beta   90.00
_cell.angle_gamma   90.00
#
_symmetry.space_group_name_H-M   'P 1'
#
loop_
_entity.id
_entity.type
_entity.pdbx_description
1 polymer ?
#
loop_
_entity_poly.entity_id
_entity_poly.type
_entity_poly.pdbx_seq_one_letter_code
_entity_poly.pdbx_strand_id
1 'polypeptide(L)'
;MKHPTTSDGGLPPPEELAEINQYARSPLKREEVYAFTVTLCDNEIDRDGERFSREALETLAALYPGKPGLFDHSMKGRDQTARTYRTWVETDETKHTSMGEPYTALRARAYMVRTPENKGLIAEIDAGIKKEVSVGCAVAQRTCSICGANRRTEPCMHLPGHIYDGKRCHTVLSGAQDAYEWSFVAVPAQPRAGVTKAYSIEKGGNQDMDELLDTLKNADAGVTLTKAQADGILSHIQALETLADDGKQYRDALTQEVVRLCALHLPQLDLGQCPELLQKCSTQELTALKSMLSTAAQADPPAVQLTVPDKEAIKQENLAFQI
;
A
#
# COMPACT_ATOMS: atom_id res chain seq x y z
N MET A 1 -23.39 4.04 8.35
CA MET A 1 -22.70 4.65 9.53
C MET A 1 -21.43 5.28 9.03
N LYS A 2 -21.18 6.56 9.27
CA LYS A 2 -19.88 7.20 8.94
C LYS A 2 -18.85 6.65 9.92
N HIS A 3 -17.82 5.99 9.43
CA HIS A 3 -16.71 5.51 10.25
C HIS A 3 -15.74 6.68 10.47
N PRO A 4 -15.41 7.03 11.73
CA PRO A 4 -14.55 8.17 11.99
C PRO A 4 -13.14 7.91 11.48
N THR A 5 -12.62 8.85 10.69
CA THR A 5 -11.22 8.92 10.28
C THR A 5 -10.44 9.67 11.37
N THR A 6 -9.41 9.03 11.92
CA THR A 6 -8.53 9.70 12.89
C THR A 6 -7.63 10.69 12.17
N SER A 7 -7.89 11.99 12.32
CA SER A 7 -7.04 13.07 11.81
C SER A 7 -5.96 13.55 12.80
N ASP A 8 -5.96 13.06 14.04
CA ASP A 8 -5.12 13.55 15.14
C ASP A 8 -3.93 12.63 15.44
N GLY A 9 -3.00 12.44 14.49
CA GLY A 9 -1.76 11.68 14.78
C GLY A 9 -2.00 10.29 15.37
N GLY A 10 -3.07 9.60 14.95
CA GLY A 10 -3.42 8.26 15.43
C GLY A 10 -4.05 8.22 16.83
N LEU A 11 -4.53 9.33 17.37
CA LEU A 11 -5.25 9.33 18.64
C LEU A 11 -6.70 8.85 18.44
N PRO A 12 -7.16 7.81 19.17
CA PRO A 12 -8.54 7.32 19.03
C PRO A 12 -9.55 8.31 19.60
N PRO A 13 -10.75 8.47 18.99
CA PRO A 13 -11.87 9.16 19.63
C PRO A 13 -12.26 8.48 20.97
N PRO A 14 -12.93 9.20 21.89
CA PRO A 14 -13.31 8.63 23.20
C PRO A 14 -14.13 7.33 23.13
N GLU A 15 -15.05 7.23 22.17
CA GLU A 15 -15.87 6.03 21.93
C GLU A 15 -15.01 4.83 21.46
N GLU A 16 -13.99 5.06 20.64
CA GLU A 16 -13.08 3.99 20.21
C GLU A 16 -12.11 3.58 21.33
N LEU A 17 -11.71 4.52 22.19
CA LEU A 17 -10.91 4.20 23.36
C LEU A 17 -11.64 3.24 24.32
N ALA A 18 -12.97 3.40 24.46
CA ALA A 18 -13.77 2.47 25.25
C ALA A 18 -13.78 1.06 24.64
N GLU A 19 -13.84 0.92 23.32
CA GLU A 19 -13.73 -0.39 22.65
C GLU A 19 -12.33 -1.01 22.82
N ILE A 20 -11.28 -0.21 22.66
CA ILE A 20 -9.89 -0.65 22.85
C ILE A 20 -9.70 -1.18 24.28
N ASN A 21 -10.24 -0.48 25.25
CA ASN A 21 -10.12 -0.85 26.66
C ASN A 21 -10.85 -2.15 27.04
N GLN A 22 -11.73 -2.68 26.19
CA GLN A 22 -12.28 -4.02 26.39
C GLN A 22 -11.23 -5.12 26.22
N TYR A 23 -10.15 -4.86 25.48
CA TYR A 23 -9.02 -5.79 25.28
C TYR A 23 -7.88 -5.57 26.26
N ALA A 24 -7.83 -4.41 26.92
CA ALA A 24 -6.78 -4.06 27.84
C ALA A 24 -7.07 -4.60 29.25
N ARG A 25 -6.04 -5.11 29.95
CA ARG A 25 -6.17 -5.55 31.34
C ARG A 25 -6.33 -4.36 32.30
N SER A 26 -5.72 -3.24 31.98
CA SER A 26 -5.84 -1.98 32.71
C SER A 26 -6.22 -0.89 31.73
N PRO A 27 -7.09 0.06 32.09
CA PRO A 27 -7.52 1.11 31.19
C PRO A 27 -6.35 1.92 30.67
N LEU A 28 -6.26 2.03 29.34
CA LEU A 28 -5.31 2.89 28.65
C LEU A 28 -5.87 4.30 28.53
N LYS A 29 -4.99 5.30 28.59
CA LYS A 29 -5.33 6.68 28.28
C LYS A 29 -5.23 6.91 26.76
N ARG A 30 -5.90 7.94 26.26
CA ARG A 30 -5.94 8.28 24.85
C ARG A 30 -4.52 8.48 24.26
N GLU A 31 -3.67 9.14 25.02
CA GLU A 31 -2.29 9.50 24.62
C GLU A 31 -1.35 8.28 24.56
N GLU A 32 -1.72 7.21 25.27
CA GLU A 32 -0.97 5.95 25.28
C GLU A 32 -1.27 5.05 24.09
N VAL A 33 -2.25 5.42 23.26
CA VAL A 33 -2.73 4.60 22.14
C VAL A 33 -2.39 5.27 20.80
N TYR A 34 -1.94 4.45 19.86
CA TYR A 34 -1.89 4.77 18.44
C TYR A 34 -2.91 3.90 17.71
N ALA A 35 -3.93 4.50 17.13
CA ALA A 35 -4.98 3.80 16.39
C ALA A 35 -4.93 4.17 14.90
N PHE A 36 -5.15 3.18 14.03
CA PHE A 36 -5.09 3.35 12.59
C PHE A 36 -6.10 2.43 11.88
N THR A 37 -6.40 2.75 10.63
CA THR A 37 -7.28 1.93 9.79
C THR A 37 -6.45 1.08 8.85
N VAL A 38 -6.87 -0.16 8.65
CA VAL A 38 -6.21 -1.11 7.75
C VAL A 38 -7.25 -1.81 6.86
N THR A 39 -6.92 -1.97 5.59
CA THR A 39 -7.62 -2.91 4.70
C THR A 39 -6.96 -4.26 4.88
N LEU A 40 -7.69 -5.23 5.39
CA LEU A 40 -7.18 -6.58 5.65
C LEU A 40 -7.13 -7.43 4.37
N CYS A 41 -8.24 -7.49 3.67
CA CYS A 41 -8.38 -8.23 2.41
C CYS A 41 -9.58 -7.71 1.61
N ASP A 42 -9.74 -8.18 0.38
CA ASP A 42 -10.82 -7.77 -0.53
C ASP A 42 -11.29 -8.92 -1.45
N ASN A 43 -12.25 -8.60 -2.35
CA ASN A 43 -12.79 -9.55 -3.31
C ASN A 43 -12.11 -9.50 -4.69
N GLU A 44 -10.98 -8.81 -4.85
CA GLU A 44 -10.20 -8.83 -6.09
C GLU A 44 -9.36 -10.10 -6.17
N ILE A 45 -9.04 -10.55 -7.37
CA ILE A 45 -8.10 -11.65 -7.59
C ILE A 45 -6.70 -11.17 -7.19
N ASP A 46 -6.08 -11.90 -6.29
CA ASP A 46 -4.78 -11.60 -5.74
C ASP A 46 -3.62 -12.18 -6.60
N ARG A 47 -2.39 -12.03 -6.09
CA ARG A 47 -1.17 -12.52 -6.77
C ARG A 47 -1.11 -14.04 -6.86
N ASP A 48 -1.76 -14.74 -5.95
CA ASP A 48 -1.82 -16.20 -5.92
C ASP A 48 -2.97 -16.76 -6.79
N GLY A 49 -3.71 -15.87 -7.46
CA GLY A 49 -4.88 -16.23 -8.26
C GLY A 49 -6.06 -16.66 -7.39
N GLU A 50 -6.17 -16.12 -6.17
CA GLU A 50 -7.24 -16.38 -5.22
C GLU A 50 -8.03 -15.10 -4.95
N ARG A 51 -9.28 -15.23 -4.52
CA ARG A 51 -10.09 -14.11 -4.06
C ARG A 51 -11.05 -14.56 -2.97
N PHE A 52 -11.40 -13.69 -2.06
CA PHE A 52 -12.48 -13.97 -1.11
C PHE A 52 -13.85 -13.77 -1.75
N SER A 53 -14.79 -14.65 -1.41
CA SER A 53 -16.21 -14.37 -1.67
C SER A 53 -16.69 -13.26 -0.73
N ARG A 54 -17.73 -12.53 -1.12
CA ARG A 54 -18.35 -11.51 -0.25
C ARG A 54 -18.79 -12.08 1.10
N GLU A 55 -19.44 -13.26 1.09
CA GLU A 55 -19.84 -13.99 2.28
C GLU A 55 -18.63 -14.28 3.20
N ALA A 56 -17.49 -14.70 2.62
CA ALA A 56 -16.29 -14.95 3.42
C ALA A 56 -15.78 -13.65 4.08
N LEU A 57 -15.81 -12.51 3.38
CA LEU A 57 -15.45 -11.21 3.96
C LEU A 57 -16.38 -10.83 5.11
N GLU A 58 -17.70 -11.06 4.98
CA GLU A 58 -18.69 -10.79 6.01
C GLU A 58 -18.45 -11.68 7.26
N THR A 59 -18.14 -12.96 7.05
CA THR A 59 -17.79 -13.88 8.13
C THR A 59 -16.47 -13.48 8.82
N LEU A 60 -15.45 -13.15 8.03
CA LEU A 60 -14.16 -12.69 8.56
C LEU A 60 -14.31 -11.38 9.34
N ALA A 61 -15.23 -10.51 8.95
CA ALA A 61 -15.52 -9.30 9.72
C ALA A 61 -16.01 -9.59 11.14
N ALA A 62 -16.67 -10.71 11.37
CA ALA A 62 -17.04 -11.13 12.71
C ALA A 62 -15.91 -11.83 13.49
N LEU A 63 -14.93 -12.41 12.78
CA LEU A 63 -13.84 -13.20 13.36
C LEU A 63 -12.58 -12.38 13.70
N TYR A 64 -12.34 -11.27 13.00
CA TYR A 64 -11.11 -10.47 13.16
C TYR A 64 -11.06 -9.54 14.39
N PRO A 65 -12.16 -9.12 15.06
CA PRO A 65 -12.04 -8.34 16.29
C PRO A 65 -11.19 -9.07 17.35
N GLY A 66 -10.22 -8.36 17.93
CA GLY A 66 -9.29 -8.90 18.94
C GLY A 66 -8.10 -9.69 18.36
N LYS A 67 -7.96 -9.86 17.05
CA LYS A 67 -6.83 -10.61 16.47
C LYS A 67 -5.54 -9.78 16.46
N PRO A 68 -4.38 -10.44 16.69
CA PRO A 68 -3.09 -9.76 16.76
C PRO A 68 -2.61 -9.32 15.38
N GLY A 69 -1.91 -8.18 15.36
CA GLY A 69 -1.05 -7.74 14.26
C GLY A 69 0.39 -8.18 14.51
N LEU A 70 0.99 -8.84 13.54
CA LEU A 70 2.31 -9.46 13.61
C LEU A 70 3.23 -8.90 12.51
N PHE A 71 4.39 -9.54 12.33
CA PHE A 71 5.28 -9.36 11.19
C PHE A 71 5.49 -10.71 10.50
N ASP A 72 5.45 -10.70 9.16
CA ASP A 72 5.82 -11.84 8.30
C ASP A 72 5.15 -13.18 8.69
N HIS A 73 3.90 -13.12 9.13
CA HIS A 73 3.13 -14.28 9.62
C HIS A 73 3.83 -15.06 10.74
N SER A 74 4.65 -14.37 11.55
CA SER A 74 5.37 -14.98 12.67
C SER A 74 4.41 -15.33 13.81
N MET A 75 4.21 -16.61 14.08
CA MET A 75 3.36 -17.08 15.17
C MET A 75 4.04 -16.99 16.55
N LYS A 76 5.13 -16.24 16.67
CA LYS A 76 5.83 -16.02 17.95
C LYS A 76 5.13 -14.92 18.74
N GLY A 77 4.78 -15.20 19.98
CA GLY A 77 4.08 -14.25 20.84
C GLY A 77 4.79 -12.90 21.05
N ARG A 78 6.13 -12.87 20.95
CA ARG A 78 6.94 -11.65 21.04
C ARG A 78 6.78 -10.70 19.85
N ASP A 79 6.30 -11.21 18.70
CA ASP A 79 6.15 -10.45 17.46
C ASP A 79 4.75 -9.79 17.34
N GLN A 80 3.90 -9.94 18.38
CA GLN A 80 2.63 -9.23 18.47
C GLN A 80 2.90 -7.74 18.75
N THR A 81 2.43 -6.87 17.84
CA THR A 81 2.68 -5.43 17.92
C THR A 81 1.41 -4.60 17.92
N ALA A 82 0.35 -5.09 17.32
CA ALA A 82 -0.94 -4.41 17.22
C ALA A 82 -2.10 -5.38 17.49
N ARG A 83 -3.32 -4.82 17.62
CA ARG A 83 -4.54 -5.60 17.78
C ARG A 83 -5.71 -4.90 17.12
N THR A 84 -6.54 -5.65 16.39
CA THR A 84 -7.81 -5.15 15.87
C THR A 84 -8.84 -5.02 16.99
N TYR A 85 -9.68 -3.99 16.94
CA TYR A 85 -10.77 -3.82 17.89
C TYR A 85 -12.14 -3.65 17.23
N ARG A 86 -12.17 -3.25 15.95
CA ARG A 86 -13.38 -3.10 15.15
C ARG A 86 -13.11 -3.52 13.72
N THR A 87 -14.07 -4.21 13.09
CA THR A 87 -13.98 -4.65 11.70
C THR A 87 -15.34 -4.48 11.01
N TRP A 88 -15.32 -4.23 9.70
CA TRP A 88 -16.51 -4.09 8.86
C TRP A 88 -16.20 -4.40 7.42
N VAL A 89 -17.23 -4.75 6.66
CA VAL A 89 -17.14 -4.86 5.20
C VAL A 89 -17.59 -3.54 4.58
N GLU A 90 -16.81 -3.04 3.64
CA GLU A 90 -17.08 -1.81 2.88
C GLU A 90 -17.16 -2.16 1.40
N THR A 91 -18.26 -1.76 0.74
CA THR A 91 -18.45 -1.92 -0.70
C THR A 91 -18.42 -0.55 -1.36
N ASP A 92 -17.58 -0.42 -2.39
CA ASP A 92 -17.50 0.76 -3.27
C ASP A 92 -18.18 0.41 -4.60
N GLU A 93 -19.43 0.83 -4.75
CA GLU A 93 -20.24 0.59 -5.97
C GLU A 93 -19.67 1.31 -7.21
N THR A 94 -18.78 2.28 -7.02
CA THR A 94 -18.15 3.02 -8.13
C THR A 94 -16.93 2.30 -8.69
N LYS A 95 -16.37 1.36 -7.96
CA LYS A 95 -15.22 0.54 -8.36
C LYS A 95 -15.63 -0.90 -8.57
N HIS A 96 -15.09 -1.48 -9.62
CA HIS A 96 -15.34 -2.88 -9.94
C HIS A 96 -14.03 -3.67 -9.89
N THR A 97 -14.13 -4.92 -9.48
CA THR A 97 -13.04 -5.89 -9.57
C THR A 97 -12.79 -6.29 -11.02
N SER A 98 -11.68 -6.98 -11.27
CA SER A 98 -11.38 -7.58 -12.58
C SER A 98 -12.46 -8.56 -13.07
N MET A 99 -13.34 -9.02 -12.17
CA MET A 99 -14.49 -9.88 -12.47
C MET A 99 -15.79 -9.12 -12.73
N GLY A 100 -15.76 -7.77 -12.67
CA GLY A 100 -16.93 -6.92 -12.87
C GLY A 100 -17.87 -6.83 -11.67
N GLU A 101 -17.48 -7.37 -10.51
CA GLU A 101 -18.24 -7.24 -9.25
C GLU A 101 -17.90 -5.91 -8.55
N PRO A 102 -18.83 -5.29 -7.80
CA PRO A 102 -18.50 -4.16 -6.95
C PRO A 102 -17.33 -4.46 -6.02
N TYR A 103 -16.38 -3.55 -5.92
CA TYR A 103 -15.21 -3.74 -5.06
C TYR A 103 -15.63 -3.75 -3.59
N THR A 104 -15.35 -4.85 -2.92
CA THR A 104 -15.72 -5.08 -1.52
C THR A 104 -14.48 -5.44 -0.72
N ALA A 105 -14.22 -4.72 0.36
CA ALA A 105 -13.06 -4.91 1.21
C ALA A 105 -13.44 -5.13 2.68
N LEU A 106 -12.68 -5.97 3.36
CA LEU A 106 -12.69 -6.08 4.82
C LEU A 106 -11.77 -5.01 5.40
N ARG A 107 -12.36 -4.11 6.15
CA ARG A 107 -11.68 -3.04 6.87
C ARG A 107 -11.56 -3.37 8.35
N ALA A 108 -10.52 -2.85 8.97
CA ALA A 108 -10.34 -2.94 10.41
C ALA A 108 -9.82 -1.63 11.00
N ARG A 109 -10.19 -1.37 12.25
CA ARG A 109 -9.49 -0.46 13.14
C ARG A 109 -8.57 -1.29 14.02
N ALA A 110 -7.30 -0.91 14.04
CA ALA A 110 -6.27 -1.53 14.85
C ALA A 110 -5.63 -0.51 15.78
N TYR A 111 -5.06 -0.98 16.87
CA TYR A 111 -4.30 -0.15 17.80
C TYR A 111 -3.01 -0.82 18.23
N MET A 112 -2.07 -0.01 18.67
CA MET A 112 -0.88 -0.41 19.42
C MET A 112 -0.64 0.58 20.57
N VAL A 113 0.05 0.12 21.59
CA VAL A 113 0.41 0.98 22.72
C VAL A 113 1.65 1.81 22.33
N ARG A 114 1.64 3.11 22.61
CA ARG A 114 2.80 3.98 22.41
C ARG A 114 3.85 3.69 23.47
N THR A 115 4.86 2.94 23.10
CA THR A 115 6.03 2.67 23.96
C THR A 115 7.30 3.19 23.28
N PRO A 116 8.41 3.34 24.02
CA PRO A 116 9.69 3.70 23.40
C PRO A 116 10.09 2.75 22.26
N GLU A 117 9.79 1.45 22.41
CA GLU A 117 10.10 0.40 21.44
C GLU A 117 9.25 0.53 20.17
N ASN A 118 7.97 0.95 20.28
CA ASN A 118 7.06 1.09 19.14
C ASN A 118 7.18 2.45 18.42
N LYS A 119 7.92 3.42 18.99
CA LYS A 119 8.03 4.77 18.41
C LYS A 119 8.56 4.77 16.97
N GLY A 120 9.57 3.95 16.70
CA GLY A 120 10.13 3.77 15.35
C GLY A 120 9.11 3.18 14.38
N LEU A 121 8.40 2.13 14.80
CA LEU A 121 7.37 1.48 14.00
C LEU A 121 6.20 2.44 13.68
N ILE A 122 5.74 3.20 14.65
CA ILE A 122 4.68 4.20 14.44
C ILE A 122 5.11 5.23 13.41
N ALA A 123 6.36 5.74 13.49
CA ALA A 123 6.90 6.69 12.53
C ALA A 123 7.01 6.07 11.12
N GLU A 124 7.40 4.80 11.00
CA GLU A 124 7.46 4.08 9.72
C GLU A 124 6.07 3.84 9.11
N ILE A 125 5.05 3.59 9.94
CA ILE A 125 3.65 3.47 9.50
C ILE A 125 3.15 4.82 9.00
N ASP A 126 3.33 5.90 9.78
CA ASP A 126 2.90 7.25 9.41
C ASP A 126 3.61 7.76 8.14
N ALA A 127 4.87 7.40 7.96
CA ALA A 127 5.64 7.68 6.75
C ALA A 127 5.27 6.81 5.54
N GLY A 128 4.41 5.79 5.72
CA GLY A 128 4.02 4.86 4.65
C GLY A 128 5.12 3.85 4.26
N ILE A 129 6.15 3.70 5.08
CA ILE A 129 7.22 2.71 4.87
C ILE A 129 6.72 1.30 5.19
N LYS A 130 6.01 1.14 6.31
CA LYS A 130 5.37 -0.12 6.71
C LYS A 130 3.86 0.03 6.58
N LYS A 131 3.32 -0.33 5.44
CA LYS A 131 1.89 -0.17 5.14
C LYS A 131 1.23 -1.46 4.62
N GLU A 132 1.98 -2.33 3.95
CA GLU A 132 1.45 -3.56 3.37
C GLU A 132 1.12 -4.57 4.45
N VAL A 133 -0.05 -5.22 4.32
CA VAL A 133 -0.46 -6.28 5.25
C VAL A 133 -0.99 -7.50 4.50
N SER A 134 -0.93 -8.63 5.16
CA SER A 134 -1.51 -9.90 4.73
C SER A 134 -2.29 -10.52 5.88
N VAL A 135 -3.21 -11.43 5.58
CA VAL A 135 -4.10 -12.06 6.57
C VAL A 135 -3.85 -13.55 6.71
N GLY A 136 -3.87 -14.05 7.93
CA GLY A 136 -3.90 -15.47 8.25
C GLY A 136 -5.30 -15.91 8.66
N CYS A 137 -5.96 -16.74 7.83
CA CYS A 137 -7.31 -17.25 8.11
C CYS A 137 -7.49 -18.68 7.58
N ALA A 138 -8.54 -19.36 8.05
CA ALA A 138 -8.99 -20.63 7.53
C ALA A 138 -10.30 -20.47 6.76
N VAL A 139 -10.38 -21.12 5.59
CA VAL A 139 -11.60 -21.22 4.77
C VAL A 139 -11.94 -22.70 4.51
N ALA A 140 -13.23 -23.03 4.48
CA ALA A 140 -13.68 -24.40 4.23
C ALA A 140 -13.50 -24.78 2.75
N GLN A 141 -13.69 -23.85 1.83
CA GLN A 141 -13.75 -24.12 0.41
C GLN A 141 -12.75 -23.28 -0.37
N ARG A 142 -12.11 -23.91 -1.35
CA ARG A 142 -11.22 -23.31 -2.35
C ARG A 142 -11.72 -23.71 -3.74
N THR A 143 -12.73 -23.01 -4.22
CA THR A 143 -13.51 -23.41 -5.39
C THR A 143 -12.87 -22.90 -6.69
N CYS A 144 -12.68 -23.78 -7.66
CA CYS A 144 -12.25 -23.40 -9.01
C CYS A 144 -13.33 -22.59 -9.73
N SER A 145 -12.99 -21.40 -10.23
CA SER A 145 -13.93 -20.52 -10.94
C SER A 145 -14.42 -21.07 -12.30
N ILE A 146 -13.76 -22.11 -12.83
CA ILE A 146 -14.10 -22.69 -14.14
C ILE A 146 -15.05 -23.88 -13.99
N CYS A 147 -14.70 -24.87 -13.15
CA CYS A 147 -15.48 -26.11 -13.03
C CYS A 147 -16.25 -26.25 -11.70
N GLY A 148 -16.08 -25.33 -10.76
CA GLY A 148 -16.77 -25.39 -9.48
C GLY A 148 -16.19 -26.42 -8.47
N ALA A 149 -15.16 -27.19 -8.84
CA ALA A 149 -14.55 -28.17 -7.96
C ALA A 149 -13.88 -27.51 -6.75
N ASN A 150 -14.09 -28.08 -5.56
CA ASN A 150 -13.33 -27.70 -4.38
C ASN A 150 -11.93 -28.33 -4.44
N ARG A 151 -10.92 -27.51 -4.70
CA ARG A 151 -9.52 -27.92 -4.89
C ARG A 151 -8.89 -28.66 -3.68
N ARG A 152 -9.55 -28.67 -2.53
CA ARG A 152 -9.10 -29.44 -1.36
C ARG A 152 -9.55 -30.90 -1.40
N THR A 153 -10.68 -31.18 -2.02
CA THR A 153 -11.36 -32.49 -1.93
C THR A 153 -11.59 -33.11 -3.29
N GLU A 154 -11.52 -32.33 -4.37
CA GLU A 154 -11.85 -32.79 -5.71
C GLU A 154 -10.70 -32.48 -6.69
N PRO A 155 -10.41 -33.40 -7.62
CA PRO A 155 -9.38 -33.17 -8.63
C PRO A 155 -9.82 -32.04 -9.58
N CYS A 156 -8.90 -31.11 -9.87
CA CYS A 156 -9.12 -30.02 -10.79
C CYS A 156 -7.85 -29.74 -11.60
N MET A 157 -7.97 -29.77 -12.94
CA MET A 157 -6.85 -29.52 -13.86
C MET A 157 -6.75 -28.05 -14.32
N HIS A 158 -7.68 -27.18 -13.92
CA HIS A 158 -7.64 -25.78 -14.27
C HIS A 158 -6.62 -25.03 -13.40
N LEU A 159 -5.65 -24.40 -14.02
CA LEU A 159 -4.59 -23.66 -13.31
C LEU A 159 -4.98 -22.20 -13.12
N PRO A 160 -4.84 -21.62 -11.90
CA PRO A 160 -5.06 -20.20 -11.68
C PRO A 160 -4.20 -19.34 -12.61
N GLY A 161 -4.79 -18.25 -13.11
CA GLY A 161 -4.15 -17.34 -14.06
C GLY A 161 -4.33 -17.73 -15.53
N HIS A 162 -4.62 -18.99 -15.88
CA HIS A 162 -4.85 -19.45 -17.25
C HIS A 162 -6.25 -19.11 -17.74
N ILE A 163 -6.42 -19.00 -19.07
CA ILE A 163 -7.70 -18.68 -19.70
C ILE A 163 -8.33 -19.96 -20.24
N TYR A 164 -9.58 -20.21 -19.88
CA TYR A 164 -10.42 -21.31 -20.34
C TYR A 164 -11.73 -20.72 -20.89
N ASP A 165 -12.01 -20.92 -22.15
CA ASP A 165 -13.20 -20.39 -22.83
C ASP A 165 -13.41 -18.88 -22.60
N GLY A 166 -12.31 -18.11 -22.70
CA GLY A 166 -12.32 -16.65 -22.50
C GLY A 166 -12.40 -16.20 -21.02
N LYS A 167 -12.45 -17.12 -20.05
CA LYS A 167 -12.52 -16.82 -18.62
C LYS A 167 -11.17 -17.09 -17.95
N ARG A 168 -10.66 -16.12 -17.21
CA ARG A 168 -9.44 -16.30 -16.40
C ARG A 168 -9.75 -17.17 -15.19
N CYS A 169 -9.07 -18.31 -15.09
CA CYS A 169 -9.19 -19.20 -13.93
C CYS A 169 -8.64 -18.56 -12.68
N HIS A 170 -9.38 -18.67 -11.59
CA HIS A 170 -8.97 -18.27 -10.25
C HIS A 170 -9.61 -19.19 -9.20
N THR A 171 -9.18 -19.08 -7.96
CA THR A 171 -9.77 -19.82 -6.84
C THR A 171 -10.62 -18.88 -5.99
N VAL A 172 -11.86 -19.25 -5.73
CA VAL A 172 -12.74 -18.52 -4.79
C VAL A 172 -12.62 -19.13 -3.41
N LEU A 173 -12.22 -18.30 -2.43
CA LEU A 173 -12.14 -18.65 -1.03
C LEU A 173 -13.48 -18.35 -0.35
N SER A 174 -14.16 -19.37 0.16
CA SER A 174 -15.47 -19.25 0.79
C SER A 174 -15.60 -20.10 2.04
N GLY A 175 -16.65 -19.82 2.86
CA GLY A 175 -16.88 -20.52 4.12
C GLY A 175 -15.74 -20.26 5.10
N ALA A 176 -15.47 -19.00 5.43
CA ALA A 176 -14.47 -18.64 6.44
C ALA A 176 -14.81 -19.29 7.78
N GLN A 177 -13.83 -19.94 8.42
CA GLN A 177 -13.99 -20.72 9.64
C GLN A 177 -13.27 -20.09 10.83
N ASP A 178 -12.09 -19.51 10.61
CA ASP A 178 -11.29 -18.86 11.64
C ASP A 178 -10.42 -17.76 11.07
N ALA A 179 -10.07 -16.81 11.92
CA ALA A 179 -9.08 -15.77 11.67
C ALA A 179 -7.98 -15.86 12.72
N TYR A 180 -6.74 -15.97 12.31
CA TYR A 180 -5.62 -16.17 13.24
C TYR A 180 -4.93 -14.87 13.59
N GLU A 181 -4.55 -14.12 12.58
CA GLU A 181 -3.73 -12.91 12.68
C GLU A 181 -3.80 -12.10 11.38
N TRP A 182 -3.22 -10.94 11.41
CA TRP A 182 -2.82 -10.17 10.24
C TRP A 182 -1.39 -9.68 10.46
N SER A 183 -0.62 -9.53 9.39
CA SER A 183 0.81 -9.23 9.49
C SER A 183 1.22 -8.09 8.58
N PHE A 184 2.12 -7.23 9.06
CA PHE A 184 2.92 -6.40 8.19
C PHE A 184 3.87 -7.29 7.38
N VAL A 185 3.87 -7.13 6.06
CA VAL A 185 4.66 -7.93 5.12
C VAL A 185 5.29 -7.04 4.07
N ALA A 186 6.40 -7.50 3.47
CA ALA A 186 7.05 -6.76 2.39
C ALA A 186 6.22 -6.77 1.08
N VAL A 187 5.57 -7.91 0.79
CA VAL A 187 4.75 -8.09 -0.42
C VAL A 187 3.49 -8.86 -0.04
N PRO A 188 2.32 -8.23 0.02
CA PRO A 188 1.07 -8.90 0.35
C PRO A 188 0.56 -9.74 -0.83
N ALA A 189 -0.19 -10.80 -0.55
CA ALA A 189 -0.93 -11.54 -1.58
C ALA A 189 -1.91 -10.60 -2.30
N GLN A 190 -2.67 -9.83 -1.54
CA GLN A 190 -3.62 -8.84 -2.08
C GLN A 190 -2.98 -7.44 -2.19
N PRO A 191 -2.82 -6.88 -3.41
CA PRO A 191 -2.08 -5.63 -3.64
C PRO A 191 -2.66 -4.39 -2.93
N ARG A 192 -3.95 -4.43 -2.56
CA ARG A 192 -4.65 -3.32 -1.90
C ARG A 192 -4.73 -3.47 -0.38
N ALA A 193 -4.27 -4.60 0.17
CA ALA A 193 -4.23 -4.82 1.61
C ALA A 193 -3.12 -3.96 2.23
N GLY A 194 -3.49 -3.16 3.23
CA GLY A 194 -2.53 -2.26 3.86
C GLY A 194 -3.16 -1.22 4.77
N VAL A 195 -2.29 -0.53 5.51
CA VAL A 195 -2.69 0.62 6.31
C VAL A 195 -3.19 1.72 5.38
N THR A 196 -4.40 2.19 5.64
CA THR A 196 -4.99 3.26 4.84
C THR A 196 -4.43 4.61 5.29
N LYS A 197 -4.24 5.52 4.35
CA LYS A 197 -3.79 6.88 4.66
C LYS A 197 -4.74 7.50 5.68
N ALA A 198 -4.19 8.15 6.72
CA ALA A 198 -4.97 8.93 7.68
C ALA A 198 -5.72 10.09 7.00
N TYR A 199 -5.17 10.57 5.90
CA TYR A 199 -5.82 11.45 4.95
C TYR A 199 -6.47 10.60 3.85
N SER A 200 -7.66 10.05 4.10
CA SER A 200 -8.62 10.00 3.02
C SER A 200 -8.99 11.47 2.78
N ILE A 201 -8.65 11.99 1.62
CA ILE A 201 -9.46 13.07 1.06
C ILE A 201 -10.84 12.42 0.98
N GLU A 202 -11.66 12.65 2.02
CA GLU A 202 -13.05 12.22 1.97
C GLU A 202 -13.66 12.91 0.77
N LYS A 203 -14.12 12.15 -0.21
CA LYS A 203 -15.03 12.67 -1.24
C LYS A 203 -16.30 13.27 -0.63
N GLY A 204 -16.51 13.16 0.68
CA GLY A 204 -17.56 13.82 1.44
C GLY A 204 -17.29 15.29 1.76
N GLY A 205 -16.01 15.71 1.82
CA GLY A 205 -15.64 17.13 1.88
C GLY A 205 -15.59 17.79 0.50
N ASN A 206 -15.38 16.98 -0.56
CA ASN A 206 -15.37 17.49 -1.92
C ASN A 206 -16.77 17.78 -2.47
N GLN A 207 -17.85 17.12 -1.99
CA GLN A 207 -19.19 17.47 -2.48
C GLN A 207 -19.57 18.89 -2.09
N ASP A 208 -19.34 19.28 -0.82
CA ASP A 208 -19.56 20.65 -0.37
C ASP A 208 -18.57 21.64 -1.02
N MET A 209 -17.31 21.21 -1.27
CA MET A 209 -16.30 22.07 -1.89
C MET A 209 -16.51 22.17 -3.40
N ASP A 210 -16.83 21.07 -4.08
CA ASP A 210 -17.13 21.06 -5.51
C ASP A 210 -18.42 21.86 -5.80
N GLU A 211 -19.45 21.73 -4.97
CA GLU A 211 -20.68 22.54 -5.05
C GLU A 211 -20.42 24.02 -4.77
N LEU A 212 -19.54 24.32 -3.81
CA LEU A 212 -19.10 25.68 -3.50
C LEU A 212 -18.28 26.27 -4.65
N LEU A 213 -17.33 25.50 -5.21
CA LEU A 213 -16.52 25.92 -6.36
C LEU A 213 -17.38 26.11 -7.62
N ASP A 214 -18.37 25.25 -7.85
CA ASP A 214 -19.32 25.42 -8.95
C ASP A 214 -20.23 26.62 -8.75
N THR A 215 -20.66 26.89 -7.52
CA THR A 215 -21.39 28.11 -7.17
C THR A 215 -20.54 29.34 -7.44
N LEU A 216 -19.24 29.32 -7.06
CA LEU A 216 -18.32 30.44 -7.30
C LEU A 216 -18.02 30.64 -8.79
N LYS A 217 -17.89 29.55 -9.57
CA LYS A 217 -17.67 29.62 -11.04
C LYS A 217 -18.85 30.15 -11.79
N ASN A 218 -20.07 29.83 -11.33
CA ASN A 218 -21.32 30.20 -12.03
C ASN A 218 -21.98 31.46 -11.45
N ALA A 219 -21.35 32.17 -10.54
CA ALA A 219 -21.87 33.38 -9.93
C ALA A 219 -21.66 34.58 -10.84
N ASP A 220 -22.75 35.15 -11.35
CA ASP A 220 -22.76 36.42 -12.12
C ASP A 220 -22.62 37.67 -11.22
N ALA A 221 -22.61 37.50 -9.90
CA ALA A 221 -22.52 38.57 -8.90
C ALA A 221 -21.66 38.13 -7.71
N GLY A 222 -21.27 39.04 -6.81
CA GLY A 222 -20.48 38.75 -5.63
C GLY A 222 -21.14 37.70 -4.73
N VAL A 223 -20.36 36.68 -4.31
CA VAL A 223 -20.80 35.64 -3.38
C VAL A 223 -20.28 35.96 -1.99
N THR A 224 -21.16 35.95 -1.00
CA THR A 224 -20.77 36.10 0.40
C THR A 224 -20.49 34.71 0.99
N LEU A 225 -19.25 34.47 1.40
CA LEU A 225 -18.85 33.22 2.04
C LEU A 225 -19.01 33.34 3.56
N THR A 226 -19.45 32.27 4.19
CA THR A 226 -19.32 32.11 5.65
C THR A 226 -17.85 31.90 6.03
N LYS A 227 -17.48 32.17 7.28
CA LYS A 227 -16.13 31.95 7.76
C LYS A 227 -15.70 30.49 7.57
N ALA A 228 -16.57 29.52 7.85
CA ALA A 228 -16.31 28.10 7.68
C ALA A 228 -16.02 27.72 6.22
N GLN A 229 -16.75 28.32 5.26
CA GLN A 229 -16.51 28.12 3.82
C GLN A 229 -15.19 28.73 3.38
N ALA A 230 -14.84 29.92 3.87
CA ALA A 230 -13.57 30.56 3.58
C ALA A 230 -12.38 29.77 4.15
N ASP A 231 -12.47 29.30 5.41
CA ASP A 231 -11.47 28.46 6.05
C ASP A 231 -11.31 27.12 5.30
N GLY A 232 -12.41 26.54 4.81
CA GLY A 232 -12.40 25.33 3.99
C GLY A 232 -11.66 25.52 2.66
N ILE A 233 -11.91 26.63 1.95
CA ILE A 233 -11.20 26.97 0.70
C ILE A 233 -9.70 27.16 0.97
N LEU A 234 -9.33 27.89 2.02
CA LEU A 234 -7.93 28.09 2.38
C LEU A 234 -7.22 26.78 2.68
N SER A 235 -7.85 25.89 3.44
CA SER A 235 -7.31 24.56 3.73
C SER A 235 -7.15 23.72 2.46
N HIS A 236 -8.08 23.81 1.52
CA HIS A 236 -8.01 23.12 0.23
C HIS A 236 -6.86 23.65 -0.64
N ILE A 237 -6.70 24.98 -0.69
CA ILE A 237 -5.59 25.62 -1.41
C ILE A 237 -4.24 25.17 -0.83
N GLN A 238 -4.07 25.20 0.50
CA GLN A 238 -2.86 24.76 1.16
C GLN A 238 -2.53 23.29 0.87
N ALA A 239 -3.55 22.43 0.85
CA ALA A 239 -3.37 21.01 0.48
C ALA A 239 -2.93 20.86 -0.98
N LEU A 240 -3.50 21.62 -1.91
CA LEU A 240 -3.10 21.61 -3.32
C LEU A 240 -1.69 22.17 -3.51
N GLU A 241 -1.29 23.22 -2.80
CA GLU A 241 0.06 23.76 -2.83
C GLU A 241 1.08 22.73 -2.36
N THR A 242 0.79 22.01 -1.27
CA THR A 242 1.65 20.92 -0.78
C THR A 242 1.81 19.83 -1.82
N LEU A 243 0.71 19.36 -2.41
CA LEU A 243 0.75 18.34 -3.47
C LEU A 243 1.49 18.81 -4.72
N ALA A 244 1.37 20.11 -5.06
CA ALA A 244 2.08 20.70 -6.19
C ALA A 244 3.60 20.76 -5.92
N ASP A 245 4.00 21.08 -4.68
CA ASP A 245 5.40 21.11 -4.30
C ASP A 245 6.01 19.70 -4.26
N ASP A 246 5.30 18.71 -3.74
CA ASP A 246 5.71 17.30 -3.80
C ASP A 246 5.86 16.83 -5.25
N GLY A 247 4.91 17.21 -6.11
CA GLY A 247 4.95 16.92 -7.54
C GLY A 247 6.16 17.55 -8.24
N LYS A 248 6.53 18.78 -7.90
CA LYS A 248 7.74 19.46 -8.40
C LYS A 248 9.00 18.74 -7.94
N GLN A 249 9.12 18.44 -6.66
CA GLN A 249 10.28 17.73 -6.10
C GLN A 249 10.46 16.36 -6.76
N TYR A 250 9.38 15.60 -6.93
CA TYR A 250 9.43 14.32 -7.65
C TYR A 250 9.90 14.48 -9.09
N ARG A 251 9.38 15.47 -9.82
CA ARG A 251 9.75 15.77 -11.19
C ARG A 251 11.22 16.18 -11.30
N ASP A 252 11.69 17.02 -10.37
CA ASP A 252 13.09 17.47 -10.35
C ASP A 252 14.04 16.30 -10.08
N ALA A 253 13.71 15.44 -9.12
CA ALA A 253 14.47 14.22 -8.84
C ALA A 253 14.51 13.27 -10.06
N LEU A 254 13.38 13.10 -10.74
CA LEU A 254 13.27 12.26 -11.93
C LEU A 254 14.10 12.84 -13.08
N THR A 255 14.07 14.16 -13.28
CA THR A 255 14.86 14.87 -14.28
C THR A 255 16.37 14.70 -14.03
N GLN A 256 16.82 14.88 -12.77
CA GLN A 256 18.22 14.66 -12.40
C GLN A 256 18.68 13.23 -12.66
N GLU A 257 17.81 12.25 -12.36
CA GLU A 257 18.13 10.84 -12.62
C GLU A 257 18.24 10.54 -14.12
N VAL A 258 17.35 11.09 -14.95
CA VAL A 258 17.44 10.97 -16.41
C VAL A 258 18.72 11.61 -16.94
N VAL A 259 19.10 12.82 -16.49
CA VAL A 259 20.35 13.48 -16.86
C VAL A 259 21.56 12.61 -16.48
N ARG A 260 21.56 12.03 -15.27
CA ARG A 260 22.62 11.11 -14.81
C ARG A 260 22.74 9.88 -15.71
N LEU A 261 21.62 9.28 -16.10
CA LEU A 261 21.59 8.13 -17.00
C LEU A 261 22.04 8.51 -18.42
N CYS A 262 21.66 9.70 -18.91
CA CYS A 262 22.17 10.22 -20.19
C CYS A 262 23.69 10.37 -20.14
N ALA A 263 24.26 10.94 -19.08
CA ALA A 263 25.70 11.09 -18.89
C ALA A 263 26.45 9.75 -18.92
N LEU A 264 25.85 8.71 -18.38
CA LEU A 264 26.45 7.37 -18.32
C LEU A 264 26.39 6.62 -19.67
N HIS A 265 25.28 6.74 -20.38
CA HIS A 265 25.01 5.90 -21.56
C HIS A 265 25.12 6.64 -22.89
N LEU A 266 25.10 7.96 -22.88
CA LEU A 266 25.18 8.81 -24.07
C LEU A 266 26.31 9.86 -23.94
N PRO A 267 27.58 9.46 -23.84
CA PRO A 267 28.69 10.39 -23.59
C PRO A 267 28.90 11.42 -24.71
N GLN A 268 28.24 11.23 -25.85
CA GLN A 268 28.31 12.14 -27.01
C GLN A 268 27.24 13.25 -26.96
N LEU A 269 26.31 13.17 -26.01
CA LEU A 269 25.24 14.14 -25.87
C LEU A 269 25.76 15.38 -25.14
N ASP A 270 25.44 16.56 -25.66
CA ASP A 270 25.71 17.83 -24.96
C ASP A 270 24.75 17.94 -23.76
N LEU A 271 25.27 17.63 -22.57
CA LEU A 271 24.50 17.65 -21.34
C LEU A 271 24.10 19.06 -20.90
N GLY A 272 24.70 20.10 -21.45
CA GLY A 272 24.39 21.49 -21.08
C GLY A 272 22.96 21.90 -21.42
N GLN A 273 22.38 21.33 -22.48
CA GLN A 273 21.02 21.64 -22.95
C GLN A 273 20.00 20.60 -22.49
N CYS A 274 20.42 19.46 -21.95
CA CYS A 274 19.52 18.39 -21.51
C CYS A 274 18.50 18.84 -20.46
N PRO A 275 18.85 19.57 -19.38
CA PRO A 275 17.90 19.98 -18.37
C PRO A 275 16.74 20.82 -18.92
N GLU A 276 17.03 21.76 -19.82
CA GLU A 276 16.02 22.64 -20.44
C GLU A 276 15.04 21.86 -21.34
N LEU A 277 15.52 20.85 -22.05
CA LEU A 277 14.70 19.98 -22.89
C LEU A 277 13.81 19.07 -22.01
N LEU A 278 14.39 18.48 -20.97
CA LEU A 278 13.68 17.59 -20.05
C LEU A 278 12.62 18.31 -19.21
N GLN A 279 12.78 19.61 -18.95
CA GLN A 279 11.75 20.42 -18.31
C GLN A 279 10.46 20.51 -19.12
N LYS A 280 10.50 20.32 -20.43
CA LYS A 280 9.32 20.32 -21.31
C LYS A 280 8.62 18.97 -21.36
N CYS A 281 9.28 17.90 -20.92
CA CYS A 281 8.73 16.55 -20.90
C CYS A 281 7.73 16.39 -19.76
N SER A 282 6.67 15.64 -19.97
CA SER A 282 5.76 15.20 -18.92
C SER A 282 6.44 14.20 -17.96
N THR A 283 5.89 14.02 -16.78
CA THR A 283 6.38 13.00 -15.82
C THR A 283 6.33 11.58 -16.41
N GLN A 284 5.34 11.29 -17.26
CA GLN A 284 5.25 10.01 -17.97
C GLN A 284 6.39 9.81 -18.97
N GLU A 285 6.72 10.85 -19.75
CA GLU A 285 7.83 10.81 -20.72
C GLU A 285 9.17 10.68 -20.01
N LEU A 286 9.39 11.40 -18.90
CA LEU A 286 10.61 11.27 -18.09
C LEU A 286 10.73 9.85 -17.50
N THR A 287 9.64 9.24 -17.05
CA THR A 287 9.62 7.87 -16.53
C THR A 287 9.95 6.87 -17.64
N ALA A 288 9.39 7.05 -18.83
CA ALA A 288 9.69 6.22 -20.00
C ALA A 288 11.16 6.31 -20.39
N LEU A 289 11.73 7.53 -20.47
CA LEU A 289 13.14 7.77 -20.74
C LEU A 289 14.05 7.11 -19.70
N LYS A 290 13.74 7.27 -18.41
CA LYS A 290 14.46 6.58 -17.32
C LYS A 290 14.46 5.07 -17.52
N SER A 291 13.30 4.48 -17.82
CA SER A 291 13.16 3.02 -18.04
C SER A 291 14.01 2.56 -19.23
N MET A 292 13.95 3.26 -20.36
CA MET A 292 14.72 2.94 -21.56
C MET A 292 16.23 2.99 -21.30
N LEU A 293 16.72 4.04 -20.64
CA LEU A 293 18.14 4.21 -20.33
C LEU A 293 18.62 3.19 -19.28
N SER A 294 17.79 2.84 -18.30
CA SER A 294 18.11 1.81 -17.29
C SER A 294 18.19 0.41 -17.89
N THR A 295 17.37 0.10 -18.90
CA THR A 295 17.42 -1.19 -19.61
C THR A 295 18.67 -1.29 -20.48
N ALA A 296 19.11 -0.19 -21.11
CA ALA A 296 20.37 -0.13 -21.84
C ALA A 296 21.58 -0.39 -20.92
N ALA A 297 21.52 0.03 -19.66
CA ALA A 297 22.55 -0.23 -18.65
C ALA A 297 22.75 -1.71 -18.30
N GLN A 298 21.71 -2.53 -18.41
CA GLN A 298 21.78 -3.97 -18.13
C GLN A 298 22.37 -4.78 -19.29
N ALA A 299 22.38 -4.21 -20.49
CA ALA A 299 22.93 -4.88 -21.68
C ALA A 299 24.46 -4.85 -21.76
N ASP A 300 25.10 -3.95 -21.02
CA ASP A 300 26.57 -3.83 -21.02
C ASP A 300 27.08 -3.70 -19.57
N PRO A 301 27.25 -4.81 -18.84
CA PRO A 301 27.75 -4.77 -17.47
C PRO A 301 29.17 -4.16 -17.47
N PRO A 302 29.50 -3.26 -16.51
CA PRO A 302 30.81 -2.66 -16.43
C PRO A 302 31.89 -3.75 -16.37
N ALA A 303 32.85 -3.69 -17.28
CA ALA A 303 33.99 -4.60 -17.27
C ALA A 303 34.69 -4.48 -15.93
N VAL A 304 34.89 -5.62 -15.26
CA VAL A 304 35.60 -5.69 -13.98
C VAL A 304 37.02 -5.18 -14.21
N GLN A 305 37.34 -3.99 -13.70
CA GLN A 305 38.65 -3.35 -13.83
C GLN A 305 39.75 -4.00 -12.98
N LEU A 306 39.39 -4.97 -12.14
CA LEU A 306 40.35 -5.76 -11.37
C LEU A 306 40.72 -6.97 -12.21
N THR A 307 41.89 -6.95 -12.83
CA THR A 307 42.53 -8.15 -13.37
C THR A 307 42.78 -9.09 -12.20
N VAL A 308 42.19 -10.27 -12.24
CA VAL A 308 42.58 -11.36 -11.33
C VAL A 308 44.06 -11.65 -11.60
N PRO A 309 44.95 -11.55 -10.59
CA PRO A 309 46.35 -11.85 -10.81
C PRO A 309 46.48 -13.31 -11.26
N ASP A 310 47.32 -13.52 -12.28
CA ASP A 310 47.51 -14.80 -12.92
C ASP A 310 47.94 -15.84 -11.86
N LYS A 311 47.28 -16.99 -11.81
CA LYS A 311 47.56 -18.04 -10.79
C LYS A 311 49.01 -18.54 -10.84
N GLU A 312 49.72 -18.33 -11.95
CA GLU A 312 51.13 -18.67 -12.08
C GLU A 312 52.07 -17.68 -11.39
N ALA A 313 51.69 -16.35 -11.35
CA ALA A 313 52.50 -15.35 -10.63
C ALA A 313 52.47 -15.54 -9.11
N ILE A 314 51.34 -16.01 -8.55
CA ILE A 314 51.22 -16.30 -7.09
C ILE A 314 52.09 -17.50 -6.68
N LYS A 315 52.36 -18.47 -7.58
CA LYS A 315 53.23 -19.61 -7.28
C LYS A 315 54.72 -19.24 -7.19
N GLN A 316 55.17 -18.21 -7.92
CA GLN A 316 56.57 -17.77 -7.87
C GLN A 316 56.90 -16.92 -6.64
N GLU A 317 55.99 -16.12 -6.13
CA GLU A 317 56.22 -15.36 -4.90
C GLU A 317 56.25 -16.23 -3.62
N ASN A 318 55.48 -17.32 -3.60
CA ASN A 318 55.48 -18.24 -2.45
C ASN A 318 56.69 -19.14 -2.32
N LEU A 319 57.59 -19.23 -3.33
CA LEU A 319 58.83 -19.96 -3.27
C LEU A 319 60.01 -19.19 -2.66
N ALA A 320 59.84 -17.86 -2.45
CA ALA A 320 60.87 -17.00 -1.85
C ALA A 320 60.84 -16.96 -0.30
N PHE A 321 59.88 -17.61 0.35
CA PHE A 321 59.75 -17.68 1.81
C PHE A 321 59.77 -19.11 2.36
N GLN A 322 60.80 -19.90 1.99
CA GLN A 322 61.19 -21.11 2.71
C GLN A 322 62.62 -20.94 3.19
N ILE A 323 62.76 -20.54 4.45
CA ILE A 323 63.92 -20.77 5.29
C ILE A 323 63.43 -21.55 6.50
#